data_4f6096528540019c4a939251ba4d2f91
#
_entry.id   4f6096528540019c4a939251ba4d2f91
#
_cell.length_a   1.000
_cell.length_b   1.000
_cell.length_c   1.000
_cell.angle_alpha   90.00
_cell.angle_beta   90.00
_cell.angle_gamma   90.00
#
_symmetry.space_group_name_H-M   'P 1'
#
loop_
_entity.id
_entity.type
_entity.pdbx_description
1 polymer ?
#
loop_
_entity_poly.entity_id
_entity_poly.type
_entity_poly.pdbx_seq_one_letter_code
_entity_poly.pdbx_strand_id
1 'polypeptide(L)'
;MVSMIRPEDLLRPTPAGLYCPPGDFYVDPNRPVDRAVVTHGHADHARSGHGAVLATDQTIKIMAERYGEDFTALRQPVAYGETASHNGVDIRLVPAGHVLGSAQAVVTYQGLTMVVSGDYKRRRDPTCTPFEPVPCHVFISEATFGLPVFTHPPDAEEVGRLVQSLGQFPDRAHLVGAYALGKAQRVIRLLREAGWERPIYVHGALERLNRLYEREGVDLGPILPATGLKKDALGGEVAIAPPSAIQDRWARRFADPVTAFASGWMLVKARAKQRGVELPLVISDHADWPELIQTFEEVKPEELWITHGREEGLLRWAEINGVKARALRLVGYEDEDEEVVGEGTPDQG
;
A
#
# COMPACT_ATOMS: atom_id res chain seq x y z
N MET A 1 -23.98 34.20 -10.08
CA MET A 1 -23.44 32.83 -10.08
C MET A 1 -21.96 32.93 -9.70
N VAL A 2 -21.57 32.43 -8.56
CA VAL A 2 -20.13 32.31 -8.21
C VAL A 2 -19.55 31.27 -9.17
N SER A 3 -18.58 31.67 -9.99
CA SER A 3 -17.88 30.73 -10.88
C SER A 3 -17.21 29.67 -10.01
N MET A 4 -17.49 28.40 -10.28
CA MET A 4 -16.81 27.29 -9.60
C MET A 4 -15.31 27.41 -9.88
N ILE A 5 -14.48 27.21 -8.86
CA ILE A 5 -13.02 27.22 -9.00
C ILE A 5 -12.60 26.07 -9.93
N ARG A 6 -11.54 26.27 -10.72
CA ARG A 6 -11.02 25.20 -11.58
C ARG A 6 -10.28 24.15 -10.75
N PRO A 7 -10.30 22.87 -11.13
CA PRO A 7 -9.60 21.81 -10.40
C PRO A 7 -8.11 22.12 -10.12
N GLU A 8 -7.38 22.69 -11.11
CA GLU A 8 -5.95 23.03 -10.97
C GLU A 8 -5.68 24.21 -10.00
N ASP A 9 -6.69 25.01 -9.73
CA ASP A 9 -6.60 26.09 -8.74
C ASP A 9 -6.81 25.57 -7.32
N LEU A 10 -7.44 24.37 -7.15
CA LEU A 10 -7.56 23.67 -5.87
C LEU A 10 -6.41 22.70 -5.60
N LEU A 11 -6.11 21.80 -6.55
CA LEU A 11 -4.97 20.87 -6.46
C LEU A 11 -4.18 20.89 -7.77
N ARG A 12 -2.86 21.00 -7.67
CA ARG A 12 -1.98 20.99 -8.85
C ARG A 12 -0.66 20.26 -8.57
N PRO A 13 -0.08 19.58 -9.58
CA PRO A 13 1.22 18.95 -9.45
C PRO A 13 2.33 20.00 -9.33
N THR A 14 3.31 19.71 -8.48
CA THR A 14 4.56 20.47 -8.31
C THR A 14 5.73 19.49 -8.20
N PRO A 15 6.99 19.94 -8.25
CA PRO A 15 8.14 19.07 -7.98
C PRO A 15 8.19 18.50 -6.55
N ALA A 16 7.39 19.01 -5.61
CA ALA A 16 7.31 18.52 -4.23
C ALA A 16 6.14 17.55 -4.00
N GLY A 17 5.27 17.38 -4.98
CA GLY A 17 4.04 16.58 -4.88
C GLY A 17 2.80 17.37 -5.26
N LEU A 18 1.64 16.91 -4.86
CA LEU A 18 0.35 17.53 -5.15
C LEU A 18 0.07 18.67 -4.17
N TYR A 19 0.05 19.91 -4.65
CA TYR A 19 -0.08 21.12 -3.85
C TYR A 19 -1.50 21.70 -3.91
N CYS A 20 -2.00 22.12 -2.75
CA CYS A 20 -3.26 22.86 -2.59
C CYS A 20 -2.97 24.36 -2.35
N PRO A 21 -3.05 25.22 -3.39
CA PRO A 21 -2.75 26.65 -3.24
C PRO A 21 -3.63 27.38 -2.20
N PRO A 22 -4.97 27.23 -2.19
CA PRO A 22 -5.79 27.94 -1.21
C PRO A 22 -5.57 27.43 0.22
N GLY A 23 -5.29 26.12 0.38
CA GLY A 23 -5.02 25.51 1.69
C GLY A 23 -3.58 25.65 2.17
N ASP A 24 -2.62 25.94 1.30
CA ASP A 24 -1.19 25.96 1.58
C ASP A 24 -0.69 24.68 2.26
N PHE A 25 -1.01 23.55 1.64
CA PHE A 25 -0.54 22.23 2.04
C PHE A 25 -0.29 21.33 0.83
N TYR A 26 0.40 20.22 1.06
CA TYR A 26 0.66 19.19 0.05
C TYR A 26 -0.04 17.87 0.43
N VAL A 27 -0.43 17.08 -0.56
CA VAL A 27 -0.83 15.68 -0.35
C VAL A 27 0.31 14.78 -0.78
N ASP A 28 0.73 13.88 0.10
CA ASP A 28 1.83 12.92 -0.06
C ASP A 28 3.10 13.55 -0.68
N PRO A 29 3.69 14.58 -0.06
CA PRO A 29 4.86 15.23 -0.62
C PRO A 29 6.11 14.34 -0.58
N ASN A 30 6.89 14.35 -1.68
CA ASN A 30 8.12 13.56 -1.83
C ASN A 30 9.36 14.16 -1.12
N ARG A 31 9.23 15.31 -0.49
CA ARG A 31 10.27 15.99 0.27
C ARG A 31 9.66 16.82 1.40
N PRO A 32 10.46 17.24 2.42
CA PRO A 32 9.99 18.08 3.51
C PRO A 32 9.27 19.35 3.04
N VAL A 33 8.09 19.61 3.62
CA VAL A 33 7.25 20.79 3.39
C VAL A 33 6.70 21.28 4.74
N ASP A 34 6.16 22.49 4.76
CA ASP A 34 5.59 23.05 5.99
C ASP A 34 4.38 22.26 6.46
N ARG A 35 3.52 21.82 5.55
CA ARG A 35 2.29 21.07 5.89
C ARG A 35 1.99 19.97 4.87
N ALA A 36 1.86 18.76 5.37
CA ALA A 36 1.53 17.56 4.59
C ALA A 36 0.21 16.94 5.05
N VAL A 37 -0.62 16.51 4.11
CA VAL A 37 -1.67 15.53 4.30
C VAL A 37 -1.12 14.20 3.79
N VAL A 38 -1.08 13.17 4.62
CA VAL A 38 -0.49 11.88 4.27
C VAL A 38 -1.59 10.82 4.20
N THR A 39 -1.70 10.17 3.05
CA THR A 39 -2.75 9.18 2.77
C THR A 39 -2.51 7.87 3.50
N HIS A 40 -1.26 7.37 3.53
CA HIS A 40 -0.90 6.12 4.19
C HIS A 40 0.60 6.04 4.51
N GLY A 41 1.01 4.99 5.24
CA GLY A 41 2.34 4.89 5.85
C GLY A 41 3.47 4.34 5.00
N HIS A 42 3.30 4.07 3.69
CA HIS A 42 4.39 3.63 2.81
C HIS A 42 5.42 4.76 2.57
N ALA A 43 6.67 4.40 2.30
CA ALA A 43 7.79 5.35 2.33
C ALA A 43 7.73 6.40 1.22
N ASP A 44 7.15 6.09 0.08
CA ASP A 44 6.97 6.97 -1.06
C ASP A 44 5.88 8.03 -0.82
N HIS A 45 4.89 7.75 0.03
CA HIS A 45 3.83 8.68 0.45
C HIS A 45 4.12 9.38 1.77
N ALA A 46 4.69 8.66 2.76
CA ALA A 46 4.90 9.15 4.13
C ALA A 46 6.37 9.51 4.38
N ARG A 47 6.82 10.65 3.89
CA ARG A 47 8.18 11.17 4.16
C ARG A 47 8.24 11.83 5.54
N SER A 48 9.41 11.80 6.16
CA SER A 48 9.70 12.54 7.40
C SER A 48 10.16 13.97 7.15
N GLY A 49 10.18 14.81 8.20
CA GLY A 49 10.75 16.16 8.18
C GLY A 49 9.77 17.27 7.79
N HIS A 50 8.47 16.98 7.71
CA HIS A 50 7.45 18.01 7.51
C HIS A 50 7.25 18.87 8.77
N GLY A 51 6.86 20.13 8.61
CA GLY A 51 6.49 21.00 9.74
C GLY A 51 5.22 20.50 10.45
N ALA A 52 4.21 20.07 9.70
CA ALA A 52 2.99 19.45 10.23
C ALA A 52 2.55 18.30 9.33
N VAL A 53 2.02 17.23 9.95
CA VAL A 53 1.43 16.07 9.27
C VAL A 53 0.01 15.87 9.74
N LEU A 54 -0.95 15.93 8.79
CA LEU A 54 -2.34 15.54 8.97
C LEU A 54 -2.53 14.16 8.34
N ALA A 55 -2.94 13.17 9.12
CA ALA A 55 -3.21 11.80 8.66
C ALA A 55 -4.12 11.09 9.65
N THR A 56 -4.49 9.85 9.37
CA THR A 56 -5.13 9.00 10.39
C THR A 56 -4.18 8.74 11.55
N ASP A 57 -4.72 8.47 12.73
CA ASP A 57 -3.91 8.14 13.92
C ASP A 57 -2.99 6.93 13.67
N GLN A 58 -3.50 5.91 12.96
CA GLN A 58 -2.72 4.72 12.59
C GLN A 58 -1.57 5.07 11.65
N THR A 59 -1.80 5.90 10.63
CA THR A 59 -0.72 6.37 9.73
C THR A 59 0.34 7.16 10.49
N ILE A 60 -0.05 8.04 11.41
CA ILE A 60 0.88 8.78 12.29
C ILE A 60 1.71 7.82 13.15
N LYS A 61 1.10 6.79 13.74
CA LYS A 61 1.80 5.76 14.52
C LYS A 61 2.78 4.95 13.67
N ILE A 62 2.38 4.60 12.43
CA ILE A 62 3.28 3.92 11.48
C ILE A 62 4.49 4.81 11.15
N MET A 63 4.28 6.10 10.89
CA MET A 63 5.37 7.04 10.64
C MET A 63 6.31 7.16 11.85
N ALA A 64 5.77 7.21 13.07
CA ALA A 64 6.57 7.23 14.29
C ALA A 64 7.38 5.93 14.49
N GLU A 65 6.80 4.75 14.19
CA GLU A 65 7.54 3.46 14.24
C GLU A 65 8.66 3.40 13.21
N ARG A 66 8.50 4.01 12.04
CA ARG A 66 9.51 4.00 10.96
C ARG A 66 10.61 5.03 11.15
N TYR A 67 10.27 6.25 11.53
CA TYR A 67 11.17 7.41 11.50
C TYR A 67 11.52 7.95 12.88
N GLY A 68 10.89 7.43 13.94
CA GLY A 68 11.03 7.97 15.31
C GLY A 68 9.96 9.00 15.63
N GLU A 69 9.87 9.35 16.93
CA GLU A 69 8.84 10.26 17.43
C GLU A 69 8.95 11.70 16.88
N ASP A 70 10.11 12.11 16.42
CA ASP A 70 10.42 13.48 15.93
C ASP A 70 10.28 13.58 14.39
N PHE A 71 9.55 12.66 13.73
CA PHE A 71 9.41 12.66 12.28
C PHE A 71 8.73 13.92 11.71
N THR A 72 8.01 14.66 12.55
CA THR A 72 7.36 15.95 12.25
C THR A 72 7.28 16.82 13.49
N ALA A 73 7.26 18.15 13.33
CA ALA A 73 7.11 19.07 14.45
C ALA A 73 5.68 19.07 15.03
N LEU A 74 4.65 18.87 14.18
CA LEU A 74 3.25 18.85 14.60
C LEU A 74 2.53 17.65 13.98
N ARG A 75 1.93 16.82 14.84
CA ARG A 75 1.04 15.72 14.45
C ARG A 75 -0.41 16.17 14.56
N GLN A 76 -1.17 15.95 13.50
CA GLN A 76 -2.61 16.27 13.44
C GLN A 76 -3.38 14.98 13.08
N PRO A 77 -3.64 14.08 14.06
CA PRO A 77 -4.46 12.91 13.80
C PRO A 77 -5.92 13.33 13.54
N VAL A 78 -6.52 12.74 12.50
CA VAL A 78 -7.92 12.97 12.11
C VAL A 78 -8.59 11.61 11.95
N ALA A 79 -9.76 11.42 12.56
CA ALA A 79 -10.52 10.19 12.42
C ALA A 79 -11.15 10.08 11.02
N TYR A 80 -11.42 8.85 10.56
CA TYR A 80 -12.19 8.66 9.34
C TYR A 80 -13.56 9.36 9.43
N GLY A 81 -13.91 10.08 8.36
CA GLY A 81 -15.15 10.85 8.28
C GLY A 81 -15.12 12.22 8.97
N GLU A 82 -14.15 12.46 9.85
CA GLU A 82 -13.95 13.77 10.48
C GLU A 82 -13.39 14.78 9.46
N THR A 83 -13.84 16.03 9.56
CA THR A 83 -13.37 17.12 8.69
C THR A 83 -12.45 18.06 9.47
N ALA A 84 -11.24 18.23 8.96
CA ALA A 84 -10.32 19.28 9.39
C ALA A 84 -10.33 20.41 8.37
N SER A 85 -10.36 21.68 8.83
CA SER A 85 -10.32 22.85 7.94
C SER A 85 -8.98 23.58 8.07
N HIS A 86 -8.38 23.94 6.94
CA HIS A 86 -7.18 24.76 6.91
C HIS A 86 -7.26 25.83 5.80
N ASN A 87 -7.10 27.10 6.16
CA ASN A 87 -7.25 28.25 5.25
C ASN A 87 -8.56 28.23 4.44
N GLY A 88 -9.66 27.73 5.04
CA GLY A 88 -10.96 27.64 4.39
C GLY A 88 -11.12 26.43 3.44
N VAL A 89 -10.11 25.56 3.33
CA VAL A 89 -10.21 24.29 2.63
C VAL A 89 -10.55 23.20 3.64
N ASP A 90 -11.56 22.41 3.34
CA ASP A 90 -11.97 21.27 4.15
C ASP A 90 -11.25 20.00 3.66
N ILE A 91 -10.69 19.24 4.62
CA ILE A 91 -9.97 17.99 4.40
C ILE A 91 -10.65 16.92 5.23
N ARG A 92 -11.11 15.85 4.58
CA ARG A 92 -11.72 14.69 5.23
C ARG A 92 -11.00 13.42 4.77
N LEU A 93 -10.65 12.56 5.73
CA LEU A 93 -10.03 11.27 5.45
C LEU A 93 -11.09 10.18 5.39
N VAL A 94 -11.07 9.37 4.32
CA VAL A 94 -12.02 8.27 4.09
C VAL A 94 -11.23 6.99 3.82
N PRO A 95 -11.65 5.81 4.33
CA PRO A 95 -10.87 4.58 4.18
C PRO A 95 -10.49 4.26 2.74
N ALA A 96 -9.24 3.85 2.52
CA ALA A 96 -8.71 3.44 1.21
C ALA A 96 -8.57 1.91 1.05
N GLY A 97 -8.60 1.12 2.14
CA GLY A 97 -8.57 -0.34 2.08
C GLY A 97 -7.21 -0.95 1.75
N HIS A 98 -6.15 -0.16 1.72
CA HIS A 98 -4.81 -0.57 1.27
C HIS A 98 -3.96 -1.17 2.40
N VAL A 99 -3.69 -0.40 3.44
CA VAL A 99 -2.98 -0.83 4.66
C VAL A 99 -3.64 -0.22 5.90
N LEU A 100 -3.20 -0.62 7.09
CA LEU A 100 -3.70 -0.05 8.35
C LEU A 100 -3.60 1.48 8.33
N GLY A 101 -4.72 2.16 8.57
CA GLY A 101 -4.80 3.61 8.59
C GLY A 101 -4.82 4.29 7.21
N SER A 102 -4.75 3.56 6.10
CA SER A 102 -4.77 4.14 4.76
C SER A 102 -6.07 4.89 4.48
N ALA A 103 -5.96 6.07 3.88
CA ALA A 103 -7.07 6.99 3.63
C ALA A 103 -7.00 7.65 2.26
N GLN A 104 -8.15 7.84 1.66
CA GLN A 104 -8.35 8.81 0.60
C GLN A 104 -8.42 10.21 1.20
N ALA A 105 -7.75 11.20 0.63
CA ALA A 105 -7.86 12.59 1.03
C ALA A 105 -8.95 13.29 0.20
N VAL A 106 -10.09 13.60 0.84
CA VAL A 106 -11.19 14.36 0.25
C VAL A 106 -10.97 15.83 0.53
N VAL A 107 -10.71 16.63 -0.50
CA VAL A 107 -10.40 18.05 -0.40
C VAL A 107 -11.56 18.85 -1.01
N THR A 108 -12.20 19.71 -0.21
CA THR A 108 -13.37 20.49 -0.63
C THR A 108 -13.10 21.99 -0.43
N TYR A 109 -13.36 22.77 -1.46
CA TYR A 109 -13.25 24.22 -1.42
C TYR A 109 -14.21 24.89 -2.41
N GLN A 110 -14.97 25.88 -1.95
CA GLN A 110 -15.91 26.65 -2.77
C GLN A 110 -16.85 25.79 -3.64
N GLY A 111 -17.32 24.66 -3.10
CA GLY A 111 -18.23 23.74 -3.79
C GLY A 111 -17.57 22.71 -4.71
N LEU A 112 -16.27 22.83 -4.98
CA LEU A 112 -15.48 21.81 -5.69
C LEU A 112 -14.96 20.76 -4.70
N THR A 113 -15.19 19.48 -4.97
CA THR A 113 -14.65 18.34 -4.22
C THR A 113 -13.71 17.54 -5.11
N MET A 114 -12.49 17.37 -4.65
CA MET A 114 -11.48 16.51 -5.27
C MET A 114 -11.08 15.40 -4.29
N VAL A 115 -10.92 14.18 -4.79
CA VAL A 115 -10.47 13.04 -4.00
C VAL A 115 -9.11 12.58 -4.51
N VAL A 116 -8.13 12.51 -3.62
CA VAL A 116 -6.84 11.85 -3.86
C VAL A 116 -6.93 10.46 -3.24
N SER A 117 -6.95 9.42 -4.06
CA SER A 117 -7.15 8.05 -3.58
C SER A 117 -6.02 7.57 -2.64
N GLY A 118 -4.81 8.11 -2.80
CA GLY A 118 -3.62 7.39 -2.41
C GLY A 118 -3.60 6.03 -3.10
N ASP A 119 -2.90 5.06 -2.51
CA ASP A 119 -3.04 3.68 -2.92
C ASP A 119 -4.28 3.07 -2.29
N TYR A 120 -5.00 2.25 -3.04
CA TYR A 120 -6.25 1.69 -2.53
C TYR A 120 -6.52 0.24 -2.99
N LYS A 121 -7.34 -0.46 -2.21
CA LYS A 121 -7.81 -1.80 -2.52
C LYS A 121 -9.29 -1.92 -2.20
N ARG A 122 -10.03 -2.53 -3.14
CA ARG A 122 -11.48 -2.71 -2.95
C ARG A 122 -11.84 -4.04 -2.29
N ARG A 123 -11.10 -5.10 -2.60
CA ARG A 123 -11.31 -6.38 -1.93
C ARG A 123 -10.99 -6.23 -0.45
N ARG A 124 -11.82 -6.88 0.39
CA ARG A 124 -11.62 -6.88 1.82
C ARG A 124 -10.20 -7.28 2.19
N ASP A 125 -9.54 -6.45 2.96
CA ASP A 125 -8.33 -6.78 3.69
C ASP A 125 -8.68 -6.98 5.18
N PRO A 126 -8.35 -8.14 5.80
CA PRO A 126 -8.66 -8.36 7.21
C PRO A 126 -7.81 -7.54 8.17
N THR A 127 -6.88 -6.72 7.68
CA THR A 127 -5.94 -5.94 8.49
C THR A 127 -6.24 -4.45 8.54
N CYS A 128 -7.19 -3.97 7.73
CA CYS A 128 -7.52 -2.55 7.65
C CYS A 128 -9.01 -2.30 7.36
N THR A 129 -9.43 -1.05 7.51
CA THR A 129 -10.79 -0.61 7.21
C THR A 129 -11.04 -0.69 5.70
N PRO A 130 -12.17 -1.30 5.24
CA PRO A 130 -12.47 -1.43 3.82
C PRO A 130 -12.61 -0.08 3.11
N PHE A 131 -12.29 -0.06 1.81
CA PHE A 131 -12.45 1.09 0.93
C PHE A 131 -13.91 1.58 0.89
N GLU A 132 -14.09 2.90 0.92
CA GLU A 132 -15.38 3.56 0.76
C GLU A 132 -15.36 4.45 -0.49
N PRO A 133 -16.26 4.27 -1.49
CA PRO A 133 -16.33 5.15 -2.65
C PRO A 133 -16.88 6.52 -2.25
N VAL A 134 -16.22 7.60 -2.72
CA VAL A 134 -16.62 8.98 -2.44
C VAL A 134 -16.98 9.69 -3.75
N PRO A 135 -18.25 10.05 -3.98
CA PRO A 135 -18.64 10.89 -5.13
C PRO A 135 -17.89 12.22 -5.11
N CYS A 136 -17.33 12.61 -6.25
CA CYS A 136 -16.53 13.84 -6.36
C CYS A 136 -16.53 14.40 -7.78
N HIS A 137 -16.08 15.64 -7.94
CA HIS A 137 -15.91 16.26 -9.25
C HIS A 137 -14.64 15.75 -9.94
N VAL A 138 -13.56 15.60 -9.17
CA VAL A 138 -12.29 15.07 -9.70
C VAL A 138 -11.81 13.94 -8.80
N PHE A 139 -11.50 12.79 -9.40
CA PHE A 139 -10.88 11.66 -8.72
C PHE A 139 -9.46 11.49 -9.21
N ILE A 140 -8.48 11.57 -8.30
CA ILE A 140 -7.06 11.35 -8.58
C ILE A 140 -6.74 9.93 -8.14
N SER A 141 -6.54 9.02 -9.10
CA SER A 141 -6.40 7.58 -8.88
C SER A 141 -5.00 7.09 -9.15
N GLU A 142 -4.54 6.13 -8.34
CA GLU A 142 -3.42 5.26 -8.69
C GLU A 142 -3.72 4.44 -9.95
N ALA A 143 -2.67 3.88 -10.56
CA ALA A 143 -2.74 3.01 -11.73
C ALA A 143 -1.71 1.86 -11.67
N THR A 144 -1.33 1.40 -10.49
CA THR A 144 -0.32 0.33 -10.29
C THR A 144 -0.62 -0.88 -11.16
N PHE A 145 -1.88 -1.33 -11.19
CA PHE A 145 -2.36 -2.39 -12.06
C PHE A 145 -3.35 -1.88 -13.13
N GLY A 146 -3.08 -0.71 -13.70
CA GLY A 146 -3.91 0.02 -14.66
C GLY A 146 -3.99 -0.58 -16.07
N LEU A 147 -3.81 -1.89 -16.24
CA LEU A 147 -3.94 -2.60 -17.53
C LEU A 147 -4.89 -3.80 -17.39
N PRO A 148 -5.69 -4.11 -18.44
CA PRO A 148 -6.66 -5.22 -18.42
C PRO A 148 -6.08 -6.60 -18.10
N VAL A 149 -4.79 -6.80 -18.32
CA VAL A 149 -4.09 -8.06 -18.00
C VAL A 149 -4.01 -8.34 -16.50
N PHE A 150 -4.11 -7.29 -15.67
CA PHE A 150 -4.06 -7.42 -14.22
C PHE A 150 -5.45 -7.65 -13.64
N THR A 151 -5.92 -8.89 -13.75
CA THR A 151 -7.07 -9.40 -13.01
C THR A 151 -6.56 -10.43 -12.03
N HIS A 152 -6.54 -10.07 -10.75
CA HIS A 152 -5.95 -10.91 -9.72
C HIS A 152 -6.93 -12.02 -9.28
N PRO A 153 -6.44 -13.24 -9.01
CA PRO A 153 -7.27 -14.29 -8.43
C PRO A 153 -7.75 -13.90 -7.02
N PRO A 154 -8.77 -14.58 -6.47
CA PRO A 154 -9.15 -14.42 -5.07
C PRO A 154 -7.99 -14.78 -4.12
N ASP A 155 -7.76 -13.97 -3.08
CA ASP A 155 -6.69 -14.22 -2.10
C ASP A 155 -6.80 -15.61 -1.45
N ALA A 156 -8.02 -16.12 -1.23
CA ALA A 156 -8.25 -17.44 -0.67
C ALA A 156 -7.70 -18.57 -1.56
N GLU A 157 -7.70 -18.41 -2.89
CA GLU A 157 -7.11 -19.38 -3.82
C GLU A 157 -5.58 -19.38 -3.70
N GLU A 158 -4.98 -18.19 -3.63
CA GLU A 158 -3.53 -18.05 -3.51
C GLU A 158 -3.00 -18.56 -2.16
N VAL A 159 -3.70 -18.27 -1.07
CA VAL A 159 -3.39 -18.84 0.25
C VAL A 159 -3.63 -20.35 0.26
N GLY A 160 -4.68 -20.83 -0.40
CA GLY A 160 -4.94 -22.26 -0.60
C GLY A 160 -3.76 -22.98 -1.28
N ARG A 161 -3.12 -22.35 -2.27
CA ARG A 161 -1.88 -22.86 -2.91
C ARG A 161 -0.72 -22.96 -1.92
N LEU A 162 -0.56 -21.96 -1.04
CA LEU A 162 0.47 -22.00 0.01
C LEU A 162 0.21 -23.13 1.02
N VAL A 163 -1.03 -23.28 1.49
CA VAL A 163 -1.41 -24.34 2.42
C VAL A 163 -1.26 -25.72 1.77
N GLN A 164 -1.63 -25.86 0.49
CA GLN A 164 -1.41 -27.10 -0.26
C GLN A 164 0.09 -27.44 -0.37
N SER A 165 0.95 -26.45 -0.66
CA SER A 165 2.39 -26.64 -0.74
C SER A 165 2.99 -27.08 0.61
N LEU A 166 2.51 -26.52 1.73
CA LEU A 166 2.91 -26.96 3.08
C LEU A 166 2.56 -28.43 3.32
N GLY A 167 1.42 -28.90 2.83
CA GLY A 167 1.04 -30.33 2.91
C GLY A 167 1.84 -31.22 1.97
N GLN A 168 2.28 -30.74 0.81
CA GLN A 168 3.08 -31.48 -0.15
C GLN A 168 4.57 -31.60 0.28
N PHE A 169 5.08 -30.60 0.98
CA PHE A 169 6.49 -30.52 1.42
C PHE A 169 6.60 -30.34 2.93
N PRO A 170 6.13 -31.34 3.75
CA PRO A 170 6.04 -31.17 5.21
C PRO A 170 7.38 -31.07 5.92
N ASP A 171 8.47 -31.47 5.28
CA ASP A 171 9.82 -31.39 5.82
C ASP A 171 10.57 -30.10 5.42
N ARG A 172 10.01 -29.31 4.49
CA ARG A 172 10.60 -28.06 4.02
C ARG A 172 9.95 -26.86 4.69
N ALA A 173 10.74 -25.89 5.13
CA ALA A 173 10.23 -24.60 5.56
C ALA A 173 9.65 -23.82 4.35
N HIS A 174 8.55 -23.09 4.53
CA HIS A 174 8.00 -22.18 3.52
C HIS A 174 8.40 -20.76 3.86
N LEU A 175 9.29 -20.19 3.05
CA LEU A 175 9.81 -18.85 3.22
C LEU A 175 9.09 -17.88 2.30
N VAL A 176 8.19 -17.08 2.89
CA VAL A 176 7.30 -16.16 2.15
C VAL A 176 7.87 -14.74 2.19
N GLY A 177 8.22 -14.20 1.02
CA GLY A 177 8.57 -12.81 0.83
C GLY A 177 7.33 -11.93 0.83
N ALA A 178 7.29 -10.96 1.72
CA ALA A 178 6.23 -9.97 1.79
C ALA A 178 6.80 -8.64 2.33
N TYR A 179 6.34 -7.51 1.79
CA TYR A 179 6.74 -6.20 2.30
C TYR A 179 6.34 -6.03 3.76
N ALA A 180 7.18 -5.34 4.52
CA ALA A 180 7.10 -5.29 5.98
C ALA A 180 5.85 -4.57 6.50
N LEU A 181 5.36 -3.56 5.77
CA LEU A 181 4.13 -2.84 6.07
C LEU A 181 2.99 -3.30 5.15
N GLY A 182 1.88 -3.73 5.73
CA GLY A 182 0.66 -4.13 5.03
C GLY A 182 0.72 -5.56 4.53
N LYS A 183 1.55 -5.88 3.54
CA LYS A 183 1.60 -7.17 2.85
C LYS A 183 1.88 -8.34 3.81
N ALA A 184 2.87 -8.21 4.69
CA ALA A 184 3.22 -9.27 5.65
C ALA A 184 2.04 -9.57 6.60
N GLN A 185 1.41 -8.54 7.16
CA GLN A 185 0.27 -8.68 8.06
C GLN A 185 -0.96 -9.26 7.34
N ARG A 186 -1.18 -8.84 6.08
CA ARG A 186 -2.23 -9.41 5.23
C ARG A 186 -2.01 -10.90 5.00
N VAL A 187 -0.82 -11.34 4.61
CA VAL A 187 -0.49 -12.77 4.42
C VAL A 187 -0.71 -13.56 5.70
N ILE A 188 -0.28 -13.03 6.86
CA ILE A 188 -0.50 -13.65 8.17
C ILE A 188 -2.01 -13.84 8.41
N ARG A 189 -2.80 -12.78 8.26
CA ARG A 189 -4.25 -12.85 8.50
C ARG A 189 -4.98 -13.80 7.54
N LEU A 190 -4.61 -13.79 6.27
CA LEU A 190 -5.17 -14.70 5.28
C LEU A 190 -4.85 -16.17 5.61
N LEU A 191 -3.65 -16.48 6.10
CA LEU A 191 -3.30 -17.81 6.60
C LEU A 191 -4.16 -18.19 7.82
N ARG A 192 -4.43 -17.26 8.76
CA ARG A 192 -5.33 -17.50 9.90
C ARG A 192 -6.76 -17.80 9.43
N GLU A 193 -7.27 -17.02 8.49
CA GLU A 193 -8.59 -17.25 7.89
C GLU A 193 -8.68 -18.61 7.14
N ALA A 194 -7.56 -19.08 6.59
CA ALA A 194 -7.44 -20.42 6.00
C ALA A 194 -7.25 -21.56 7.01
N GLY A 195 -7.30 -21.27 8.33
CA GLY A 195 -7.21 -22.27 9.40
C GLY A 195 -5.78 -22.62 9.84
N TRP A 196 -4.78 -21.83 9.47
CA TRP A 196 -3.41 -22.03 9.97
C TRP A 196 -3.29 -21.49 11.39
N GLU A 197 -3.38 -22.37 12.40
CA GLU A 197 -3.32 -22.00 13.83
C GLU A 197 -1.91 -22.09 14.42
N ARG A 198 -0.98 -22.76 13.72
CA ARG A 198 0.41 -22.94 14.16
C ARG A 198 1.14 -21.58 14.18
N PRO A 199 2.24 -21.45 14.95
CA PRO A 199 3.05 -20.24 14.92
C PRO A 199 3.50 -19.87 13.49
N ILE A 200 3.52 -18.58 13.19
CA ILE A 200 4.15 -18.03 11.98
C ILE A 200 5.44 -17.35 12.44
N TYR A 201 6.54 -17.72 11.81
CA TYR A 201 7.85 -17.17 12.14
C TYR A 201 8.12 -15.93 11.30
N VAL A 202 8.70 -14.90 11.91
CA VAL A 202 8.92 -13.63 11.22
C VAL A 202 10.37 -13.15 11.30
N HIS A 203 10.81 -12.49 10.25
CA HIS A 203 12.06 -11.75 10.25
C HIS A 203 12.00 -10.57 11.23
N GLY A 204 13.10 -10.22 11.90
CA GLY A 204 13.14 -9.12 12.88
C GLY A 204 12.64 -7.77 12.36
N ALA A 205 12.80 -7.49 11.06
CA ALA A 205 12.29 -6.27 10.45
C ALA A 205 10.76 -6.13 10.49
N LEU A 206 10.01 -7.23 10.66
CA LEU A 206 8.55 -7.21 10.74
C LEU A 206 8.03 -7.01 12.18
N GLU A 207 8.86 -7.26 13.20
CA GLU A 207 8.40 -7.36 14.60
C GLU A 207 7.75 -6.06 15.10
N ARG A 208 8.34 -4.90 14.76
CA ARG A 208 7.83 -3.60 15.26
C ARG A 208 6.46 -3.31 14.67
N LEU A 209 6.31 -3.49 13.36
CA LEU A 209 5.04 -3.25 12.66
C LEU A 209 3.99 -4.29 13.06
N ASN A 210 4.32 -5.57 13.22
CA ASN A 210 3.38 -6.57 13.71
C ASN A 210 2.84 -6.20 15.10
N ARG A 211 3.71 -5.79 16.03
CA ARG A 211 3.28 -5.30 17.35
C ARG A 211 2.40 -4.04 17.27
N LEU A 212 2.64 -3.17 16.29
CA LEU A 212 1.77 -2.01 16.06
C LEU A 212 0.38 -2.48 15.60
N TYR A 213 0.29 -3.36 14.61
CA TYR A 213 -0.98 -3.91 14.14
C TYR A 213 -1.77 -4.59 15.27
N GLU A 214 -1.11 -5.37 16.13
CA GLU A 214 -1.74 -5.98 17.31
C GLU A 214 -2.25 -4.94 18.31
N ARG A 215 -1.49 -3.88 18.57
CA ARG A 215 -1.95 -2.75 19.43
C ARG A 215 -3.16 -2.02 18.84
N GLU A 216 -3.26 -1.98 17.53
CA GLU A 216 -4.41 -1.38 16.81
C GLU A 216 -5.57 -2.39 16.63
N GLY A 217 -5.51 -3.55 17.28
CA GLY A 217 -6.62 -4.52 17.34
C GLY A 217 -6.65 -5.55 16.21
N VAL A 218 -5.60 -5.65 15.39
CA VAL A 218 -5.48 -6.70 14.37
C VAL A 218 -4.92 -7.96 15.02
N ASP A 219 -5.75 -8.99 15.17
CA ASP A 219 -5.33 -10.27 15.70
C ASP A 219 -4.48 -11.04 14.67
N LEU A 220 -3.17 -11.06 14.84
CA LEU A 220 -2.23 -11.79 13.99
C LEU A 220 -2.01 -13.26 14.46
N GLY A 221 -2.56 -13.64 15.62
CA GLY A 221 -2.36 -14.96 16.23
C GLY A 221 -0.91 -15.20 16.67
N PRO A 222 -0.50 -16.45 16.91
CA PRO A 222 0.84 -16.74 17.42
C PRO A 222 1.92 -16.41 16.38
N ILE A 223 2.73 -15.38 16.68
CA ILE A 223 3.91 -14.97 15.90
C ILE A 223 5.16 -15.16 16.74
N LEU A 224 6.20 -15.77 16.15
CA LEU A 224 7.48 -15.99 16.79
C LEU A 224 8.63 -15.41 15.95
N PRO A 225 9.69 -14.89 16.59
CA PRO A 225 10.88 -14.48 15.85
C PRO A 225 11.57 -15.68 15.21
N ALA A 226 11.96 -15.56 13.95
CA ALA A 226 12.78 -16.59 13.29
C ALA A 226 14.27 -16.51 13.68
N THR A 227 14.66 -15.53 14.50
CA THR A 227 16.05 -15.38 15.00
C THR A 227 16.33 -16.34 16.13
N GLY A 228 17.55 -16.89 16.17
CA GLY A 228 18.00 -17.78 17.25
C GLY A 228 17.57 -19.25 17.09
N LEU A 229 16.83 -19.61 16.06
CA LEU A 229 16.46 -20.99 15.78
C LEU A 229 17.66 -21.78 15.22
N LYS A 230 17.70 -23.07 15.55
CA LYS A 230 18.67 -23.99 14.95
C LYS A 230 18.40 -24.11 13.45
N LYS A 231 19.45 -24.40 12.68
CA LYS A 231 19.29 -24.74 11.26
C LYS A 231 18.30 -25.89 11.15
N ASP A 232 17.42 -25.80 10.17
CA ASP A 232 16.38 -26.81 9.85
C ASP A 232 15.28 -27.01 10.92
N ALA A 233 15.17 -26.11 11.90
CA ALA A 233 14.14 -26.21 12.94
C ALA A 233 12.71 -25.91 12.44
N LEU A 234 12.53 -25.44 11.19
CA LEU A 234 11.26 -24.94 10.65
C LEU A 234 10.70 -25.81 9.52
N GLY A 235 11.02 -27.11 9.46
CA GLY A 235 10.38 -28.04 8.52
C GLY A 235 8.86 -28.01 8.68
N GLY A 236 8.13 -27.80 7.56
CA GLY A 236 6.68 -27.70 7.54
C GLY A 236 6.09 -26.44 8.19
N GLU A 237 6.90 -25.45 8.52
CA GLU A 237 6.47 -24.17 9.10
C GLU A 237 6.54 -23.02 8.09
N VAL A 238 5.83 -21.94 8.39
CA VAL A 238 5.83 -20.70 7.60
C VAL A 238 6.75 -19.67 8.26
N ALA A 239 7.67 -19.11 7.47
CA ALA A 239 8.48 -17.96 7.85
C ALA A 239 8.22 -16.80 6.87
N ILE A 240 7.96 -15.59 7.38
CA ILE A 240 7.70 -14.40 6.58
C ILE A 240 8.84 -13.39 6.77
N ALA A 241 9.31 -12.83 5.66
CA ALA A 241 10.42 -11.89 5.65
C ALA A 241 10.23 -10.82 4.54
N PRO A 242 10.89 -9.66 4.66
CA PRO A 242 11.00 -8.73 3.54
C PRO A 242 11.62 -9.41 2.32
N PRO A 243 11.25 -9.00 1.08
CA PRO A 243 11.74 -9.64 -0.15
C PRO A 243 13.26 -9.70 -0.24
N SER A 244 13.97 -8.67 0.20
CA SER A 244 15.43 -8.62 0.24
C SER A 244 16.05 -9.71 1.13
N ALA A 245 15.42 -10.05 2.25
CA ALA A 245 15.93 -11.04 3.20
C ALA A 245 15.87 -12.48 2.65
N ILE A 246 15.00 -12.78 1.69
CA ILE A 246 14.88 -14.12 1.08
C ILE A 246 16.12 -14.49 0.27
N GLN A 247 16.77 -13.52 -0.34
CA GLN A 247 17.99 -13.75 -1.14
C GLN A 247 19.28 -13.52 -0.34
N ASP A 248 19.18 -13.09 0.93
CA ASP A 248 20.30 -12.71 1.77
C ASP A 248 20.78 -13.86 2.70
N ARG A 249 21.81 -13.57 3.51
CA ARG A 249 22.40 -14.46 4.53
C ARG A 249 21.35 -14.99 5.50
N TRP A 250 20.28 -14.23 5.76
CA TRP A 250 19.20 -14.65 6.64
C TRP A 250 18.50 -15.93 6.16
N ALA A 251 18.25 -16.06 4.86
CA ALA A 251 17.61 -17.25 4.27
C ALA A 251 18.49 -18.50 4.34
N ARG A 252 19.82 -18.37 4.44
CA ARG A 252 20.75 -19.51 4.50
C ARG A 252 20.62 -20.39 5.75
N ARG A 253 19.84 -19.94 6.73
CA ARG A 253 19.52 -20.75 7.93
C ARG A 253 18.50 -21.85 7.65
N PHE A 254 17.74 -21.73 6.56
CA PHE A 254 16.79 -22.75 6.14
C PHE A 254 17.50 -23.69 5.16
N ALA A 255 17.44 -25.01 5.42
CA ALA A 255 17.91 -25.99 4.44
C ALA A 255 16.80 -26.20 3.41
N ASP A 256 17.10 -25.98 2.14
CA ASP A 256 16.17 -26.20 1.04
C ASP A 256 14.72 -25.69 1.29
N PRO A 257 14.52 -24.40 1.60
CA PRO A 257 13.17 -23.89 1.84
C PRO A 257 12.39 -23.84 0.54
N VAL A 258 11.06 -24.03 0.60
CA VAL A 258 10.15 -23.58 -0.47
C VAL A 258 10.12 -22.07 -0.41
N THR A 259 10.60 -21.42 -1.45
CA THR A 259 10.56 -19.94 -1.53
C THR A 259 9.29 -19.49 -2.20
N ALA A 260 8.56 -18.57 -1.54
CA ALA A 260 7.35 -17.93 -2.06
C ALA A 260 7.50 -16.42 -2.05
N PHE A 261 6.75 -15.73 -2.89
CA PHE A 261 6.68 -14.27 -2.90
C PHE A 261 5.25 -13.79 -3.10
N ALA A 262 4.75 -12.94 -2.18
CA ALA A 262 3.42 -12.37 -2.20
C ALA A 262 3.46 -10.96 -2.83
N SER A 263 2.97 -10.84 -4.05
CA SER A 263 2.85 -9.56 -4.78
C SER A 263 1.87 -9.71 -5.95
N GLY A 264 1.11 -8.65 -6.27
CA GLY A 264 0.25 -8.61 -7.47
C GLY A 264 1.03 -8.83 -8.76
N TRP A 265 2.31 -8.45 -8.80
CA TRP A 265 3.21 -8.66 -9.93
C TRP A 265 3.55 -10.13 -10.20
N MET A 266 3.27 -11.04 -9.27
CA MET A 266 3.49 -12.48 -9.47
C MET A 266 2.55 -13.08 -10.53
N LEU A 267 1.52 -12.36 -10.95
CA LEU A 267 0.71 -12.69 -12.12
C LEU A 267 1.57 -12.74 -13.41
N VAL A 268 2.63 -11.93 -13.50
CA VAL A 268 3.51 -11.86 -14.65
C VAL A 268 4.60 -12.94 -14.53
N LYS A 269 4.45 -14.04 -15.28
CA LYS A 269 5.36 -15.20 -15.23
C LYS A 269 6.85 -14.84 -15.39
N ALA A 270 7.17 -13.84 -16.21
CA ALA A 270 8.55 -13.39 -16.39
C ALA A 270 9.13 -12.80 -15.10
N ARG A 271 8.36 -12.00 -14.35
CA ARG A 271 8.76 -11.44 -13.05
C ARG A 271 8.91 -12.55 -11.99
N ALA A 272 7.97 -13.49 -11.92
CA ALA A 272 8.06 -14.64 -11.02
C ALA A 272 9.35 -15.47 -11.29
N LYS A 273 9.65 -15.73 -12.56
CA LYS A 273 10.88 -16.43 -12.97
C LYS A 273 12.14 -15.64 -12.63
N GLN A 274 12.15 -14.33 -12.84
CA GLN A 274 13.27 -13.45 -12.51
C GLN A 274 13.56 -13.43 -11.01
N ARG A 275 12.52 -13.48 -10.18
CA ARG A 275 12.63 -13.59 -8.71
C ARG A 275 13.16 -14.95 -8.24
N GLY A 276 13.10 -15.99 -9.09
CA GLY A 276 13.59 -17.33 -8.75
C GLY A 276 12.81 -17.99 -7.61
N VAL A 277 11.54 -17.63 -7.41
CA VAL A 277 10.69 -18.23 -6.37
C VAL A 277 9.97 -19.47 -6.90
N GLU A 278 9.84 -20.51 -6.05
CA GLU A 278 9.16 -21.75 -6.39
C GLU A 278 7.63 -21.56 -6.39
N LEU A 279 7.12 -20.71 -5.48
CA LEU A 279 5.70 -20.48 -5.29
C LEU A 279 5.36 -18.99 -5.42
N PRO A 280 5.12 -18.47 -6.64
CA PRO A 280 4.60 -17.12 -6.80
C PRO A 280 3.16 -17.05 -6.29
N LEU A 281 2.86 -16.08 -5.41
CA LEU A 281 1.54 -15.84 -4.83
C LEU A 281 1.04 -14.48 -5.30
N VAL A 282 -0.08 -14.47 -6.04
CA VAL A 282 -0.70 -13.23 -6.53
C VAL A 282 -1.56 -12.63 -5.43
N ILE A 283 -0.92 -12.04 -4.42
CA ILE A 283 -1.56 -11.34 -3.30
C ILE A 283 -1.17 -9.87 -3.36
N SER A 284 -2.13 -9.01 -3.67
CA SER A 284 -1.95 -7.57 -3.84
C SER A 284 -2.66 -6.77 -2.76
N ASP A 285 -2.11 -5.65 -2.34
CA ASP A 285 -2.72 -4.60 -1.52
C ASP A 285 -3.22 -3.41 -2.36
N HIS A 286 -3.00 -3.42 -3.69
CA HIS A 286 -3.56 -2.44 -4.62
C HIS A 286 -4.77 -2.98 -5.37
N ALA A 287 -5.60 -2.08 -5.86
CA ALA A 287 -6.70 -2.38 -6.76
C ALA A 287 -6.17 -2.94 -8.09
N ASP A 288 -6.78 -4.03 -8.57
CA ASP A 288 -6.53 -4.55 -9.89
C ASP A 288 -7.42 -3.86 -10.95
N TRP A 289 -7.27 -4.20 -12.22
CA TRP A 289 -8.02 -3.57 -13.30
C TRP A 289 -9.55 -3.58 -13.07
N PRO A 290 -10.22 -4.69 -12.76
CA PRO A 290 -11.65 -4.70 -12.45
C PRO A 290 -12.02 -3.78 -11.29
N GLU A 291 -11.22 -3.74 -10.24
CA GLU A 291 -11.46 -2.90 -9.06
C GLU A 291 -11.30 -1.41 -9.36
N LEU A 292 -10.31 -1.04 -10.19
CA LEU A 292 -10.12 0.34 -10.69
C LEU A 292 -11.34 0.80 -11.48
N ILE A 293 -11.80 -0.01 -12.44
CA ILE A 293 -12.97 0.29 -13.26
C ILE A 293 -14.23 0.40 -12.40
N GLN A 294 -14.46 -0.55 -11.50
CA GLN A 294 -15.58 -0.51 -10.57
C GLN A 294 -15.57 0.77 -9.73
N THR A 295 -14.39 1.23 -9.29
CA THR A 295 -14.27 2.48 -8.53
C THR A 295 -14.73 3.68 -9.36
N PHE A 296 -14.31 3.78 -10.62
CA PHE A 296 -14.68 4.89 -11.48
C PHE A 296 -16.19 4.89 -11.79
N GLU A 297 -16.78 3.73 -11.99
CA GLU A 297 -18.23 3.58 -12.23
C GLU A 297 -19.08 3.93 -11.00
N GLU A 298 -18.57 3.69 -9.78
CA GLU A 298 -19.27 4.03 -8.54
C GLU A 298 -19.07 5.49 -8.12
N VAL A 299 -17.85 6.01 -8.20
CA VAL A 299 -17.50 7.40 -7.84
C VAL A 299 -18.09 8.39 -8.84
N LYS A 300 -18.17 8.03 -10.13
CA LYS A 300 -18.70 8.85 -11.24
C LYS A 300 -18.13 10.26 -11.27
N PRO A 301 -16.81 10.43 -11.29
CA PRO A 301 -16.20 11.76 -11.31
C PRO A 301 -16.48 12.45 -12.66
N GLU A 302 -16.51 13.78 -12.66
CA GLU A 302 -16.56 14.58 -13.89
C GLU A 302 -15.23 14.52 -14.65
N GLU A 303 -14.13 14.35 -13.92
CA GLU A 303 -12.77 14.23 -14.46
C GLU A 303 -11.94 13.22 -13.65
N LEU A 304 -11.16 12.36 -14.36
CA LEU A 304 -10.18 11.44 -13.79
C LEU A 304 -8.77 11.99 -14.01
N TRP A 305 -7.98 12.06 -12.93
CA TRP A 305 -6.55 12.28 -13.04
C TRP A 305 -5.86 10.99 -12.61
N ILE A 306 -5.02 10.44 -13.48
CA ILE A 306 -4.43 9.12 -13.28
C ILE A 306 -2.93 9.30 -13.00
N THR A 307 -2.47 8.69 -11.93
CA THR A 307 -1.09 8.77 -11.46
C THR A 307 -0.59 7.41 -10.96
N HIS A 308 0.67 7.26 -10.60
CA HIS A 308 1.27 6.05 -10.03
C HIS A 308 1.00 4.78 -10.87
N GLY A 309 1.80 4.52 -11.89
CA GLY A 309 1.77 3.27 -12.63
C GLY A 309 1.47 3.40 -14.12
N ARG A 310 0.63 2.50 -14.64
CA ARG A 310 0.36 2.34 -16.07
C ARG A 310 -0.94 3.04 -16.47
N GLU A 311 -0.84 4.34 -16.73
CA GLU A 311 -2.00 5.20 -17.03
C GLU A 311 -2.65 4.93 -18.40
N GLU A 312 -1.93 4.39 -19.38
CA GLU A 312 -2.40 4.29 -20.77
C GLU A 312 -3.68 3.47 -20.92
N GLY A 313 -3.79 2.36 -20.16
CA GLY A 313 -4.98 1.51 -20.16
C GLY A 313 -6.22 2.22 -19.65
N LEU A 314 -6.09 2.94 -18.52
CA LEU A 314 -7.17 3.67 -17.89
C LEU A 314 -7.57 4.91 -18.69
N LEU A 315 -6.63 5.63 -19.29
CA LEU A 315 -6.90 6.74 -20.21
C LEU A 315 -7.70 6.25 -21.42
N ARG A 316 -7.33 5.10 -22.00
CA ARG A 316 -8.08 4.52 -23.11
C ARG A 316 -9.49 4.07 -22.71
N TRP A 317 -9.62 3.47 -21.52
CA TRP A 317 -10.95 3.14 -20.98
C TRP A 317 -11.82 4.40 -20.82
N ALA A 318 -11.28 5.46 -20.25
CA ALA A 318 -11.98 6.72 -20.03
C ALA A 318 -12.45 7.33 -21.39
N GLU A 319 -11.57 7.34 -22.39
CA GLU A 319 -11.91 7.81 -23.74
C GLU A 319 -13.10 7.04 -24.35
N ILE A 320 -13.07 5.69 -24.26
CA ILE A 320 -14.14 4.83 -24.79
C ILE A 320 -15.47 5.07 -24.06
N ASN A 321 -15.42 5.36 -22.75
CA ASN A 321 -16.60 5.55 -21.93
C ASN A 321 -17.04 7.04 -21.82
N GLY A 322 -16.38 7.94 -22.56
CA GLY A 322 -16.72 9.36 -22.57
C GLY A 322 -16.42 10.09 -21.26
N VAL A 323 -15.52 9.57 -20.44
CA VAL A 323 -15.05 10.19 -19.20
C VAL A 323 -13.85 11.08 -19.52
N LYS A 324 -13.88 12.33 -19.04
CA LYS A 324 -12.75 13.22 -19.18
C LYS A 324 -11.61 12.73 -18.28
N ALA A 325 -10.44 12.44 -18.87
CA ALA A 325 -9.30 11.91 -18.11
C ALA A 325 -7.97 12.49 -18.60
N ARG A 326 -6.99 12.54 -17.70
CA ARG A 326 -5.61 12.91 -18.02
C ARG A 326 -4.61 12.20 -17.13
N ALA A 327 -3.40 12.02 -17.64
CA ALA A 327 -2.26 11.61 -16.82
C ALA A 327 -1.82 12.76 -15.91
N LEU A 328 -1.55 12.43 -14.64
CA LEU A 328 -0.98 13.33 -13.65
C LEU A 328 0.43 12.87 -13.32
N ARG A 329 1.43 13.54 -13.88
CA ARG A 329 2.83 13.20 -13.60
C ARG A 329 3.26 13.82 -12.28
N LEU A 330 3.41 12.98 -11.26
CA LEU A 330 4.03 13.30 -10.00
C LEU A 330 5.45 12.73 -9.97
N VAL A 331 6.37 13.40 -9.26
CA VAL A 331 7.78 12.98 -9.18
C VAL A 331 8.02 12.32 -7.82
N GLY A 332 8.75 11.20 -7.80
CA GLY A 332 9.23 10.57 -6.56
C GLY A 332 8.32 9.52 -5.96
N TYR A 333 7.35 9.04 -6.71
CA TYR A 333 6.54 7.88 -6.35
C TYR A 333 7.06 6.68 -7.14
N GLU A 334 7.77 5.79 -6.48
CA GLU A 334 8.22 4.52 -7.01
C GLU A 334 7.39 3.44 -6.33
N ASP A 335 6.85 2.52 -7.10
CA ASP A 335 6.10 1.37 -6.59
C ASP A 335 7.05 0.53 -5.72
N GLU A 336 6.75 0.35 -4.41
CA GLU A 336 7.56 -0.50 -3.52
C GLU A 336 7.76 -1.90 -4.13
N ASP A 337 6.84 -2.36 -4.96
CA ASP A 337 6.92 -3.61 -5.73
C ASP A 337 7.89 -3.53 -6.93
N GLU A 338 8.29 -2.35 -7.41
CA GLU A 338 9.25 -2.17 -8.52
C GLU A 338 10.72 -2.05 -8.07
N GLU A 339 11.01 -1.67 -6.80
CA GLU A 339 12.36 -1.36 -6.28
C GLU A 339 13.40 -2.50 -6.33
N VAL A 340 13.10 -3.67 -6.80
CA VAL A 340 14.04 -4.81 -6.81
C VAL A 340 14.70 -5.07 -8.17
N VAL A 341 14.65 -4.12 -9.10
CA VAL A 341 15.37 -4.21 -10.39
C VAL A 341 16.47 -3.15 -10.54
N GLY A 342 16.68 -2.30 -9.55
CA GLY A 342 17.73 -1.26 -9.53
C GLY A 342 19.03 -1.79 -8.90
N GLU A 343 20.08 -1.75 -9.66
CA GLU A 343 21.51 -2.01 -9.40
C GLU A 343 21.96 -1.83 -7.95
N GLY A 344 22.66 -2.86 -7.43
CA GLY A 344 23.39 -2.77 -6.18
C GLY A 344 24.33 -1.57 -6.17
N THR A 345 24.05 -0.57 -5.35
CA THR A 345 25.06 0.39 -4.95
C THR A 345 26.17 -0.36 -4.23
N PRO A 346 27.44 -0.22 -4.63
CA PRO A 346 28.53 -0.85 -3.92
C PRO A 346 28.63 -0.22 -2.53
N ASP A 347 28.59 -1.10 -1.54
CA ASP A 347 28.94 -0.85 -0.15
C ASP A 347 30.26 -0.03 -0.09
N GLN A 348 30.18 1.20 0.35
CA GLN A 348 31.39 1.95 0.69
C GLN A 348 31.63 1.80 2.19
N GLY A 349 32.60 0.92 2.49
CA GLY A 349 33.54 0.91 3.56
C GLY A 349 33.07 1.02 5.02
#